data_62bb4e87155b7ba1d78beb74d6178a2b
#
_entry.id   62bb4e87155b7ba1d78beb74d6178a2b
#
_cell.length_a   1.000
_cell.length_b   1.000
_cell.length_c   1.000
_cell.angle_alpha   90.00
_cell.angle_beta   90.00
_cell.angle_gamma   90.00
#
_symmetry.space_group_name_H-M   'P 1'
#
loop_
_entity.id
_entity.type
_entity.pdbx_description
1 polymer ?
#
loop_
_entity_poly.entity_id
_entity_poly.type
_entity_poly.pdbx_seq_one_letter_code
_entity_poly.pdbx_strand_id
1 'polypeptide(L)'
;MKKIVSLFIILISCFFITGCGDKEIDEKAPVANKSSILDKIDSAGSGKLKCSREAFANEGIDVELSNEIEYENGYIMILHSIDKVISEDSDSLDQYEDAYKKIAKNYEGLKYYDIKITRDSNSVTNDVVINYGKIDTKKLLDIEGEEDNVIVDGKVALETWVGFAEKFGTVCEKVE
;
A
#
# COMPACT_ATOMS: atom_id res chain seq x y z
N MET A 1 15.71 -18.88 -2.18
CA MET A 1 15.28 -17.66 -1.48
C MET A 1 14.44 -16.87 -2.48
N LYS A 2 13.11 -17.04 -2.44
CA LYS A 2 12.19 -16.42 -3.39
C LYS A 2 11.79 -15.05 -2.87
N LYS A 3 11.78 -14.08 -3.75
CA LYS A 3 11.64 -12.65 -3.46
C LYS A 3 10.20 -12.34 -3.02
N ILE A 4 10.05 -11.89 -1.78
CA ILE A 4 8.80 -11.34 -1.23
C ILE A 4 8.68 -9.92 -1.80
N VAL A 5 7.94 -9.73 -2.88
CA VAL A 5 7.96 -8.42 -3.60
C VAL A 5 6.56 -7.87 -3.93
N SER A 6 5.45 -8.50 -3.60
CA SER A 6 4.28 -8.23 -4.43
C SER A 6 3.16 -7.37 -3.85
N LEU A 7 2.71 -7.51 -2.65
CA LEU A 7 1.69 -6.58 -2.11
C LEU A 7 2.25 -5.17 -1.84
N PHE A 8 3.54 -5.05 -1.99
CA PHE A 8 4.37 -3.90 -1.71
C PHE A 8 4.63 -3.00 -2.90
N ILE A 9 4.21 -3.36 -4.10
CA ILE A 9 4.42 -2.50 -5.27
C ILE A 9 3.68 -1.16 -5.08
N ILE A 10 2.53 -1.15 -4.43
CA ILE A 10 1.84 0.10 -4.07
C ILE A 10 2.56 0.82 -2.91
N LEU A 11 3.23 0.07 -2.01
CA LEU A 11 3.95 0.64 -0.86
C LEU A 11 5.45 0.85 -1.09
N ILE A 12 6.05 0.26 -2.13
CA ILE A 12 7.52 0.22 -2.35
C ILE A 12 7.93 0.79 -3.71
N SER A 13 7.02 1.25 -4.56
CA SER A 13 7.41 1.90 -5.82
C SER A 13 8.36 3.10 -5.63
N CYS A 14 8.50 3.59 -4.40
CA CYS A 14 9.47 4.63 -4.04
C CYS A 14 10.94 4.15 -3.91
N PHE A 15 11.22 2.82 -3.90
CA PHE A 15 12.58 2.33 -3.59
C PHE A 15 13.44 1.97 -4.81
N PHE A 16 12.91 1.97 -6.03
CA PHE A 16 13.66 1.46 -7.19
C PHE A 16 14.21 2.48 -8.17
N ILE A 17 14.11 3.78 -7.90
CA ILE A 17 14.65 4.82 -8.80
C ILE A 17 16.05 5.30 -8.40
N THR A 18 16.63 4.81 -7.30
CA THR A 18 18.03 5.12 -6.98
C THR A 18 18.97 4.05 -7.54
N GLY A 19 19.77 4.46 -8.52
CA GLY A 19 20.80 3.64 -9.15
C GLY A 19 21.80 3.02 -8.18
N CYS A 20 22.38 1.92 -8.61
CA CYS A 20 23.44 1.14 -7.97
C CYS A 20 24.37 1.93 -7.06
N GLY A 21 24.22 1.72 -5.77
CA GLY A 21 25.20 2.08 -4.76
C GLY A 21 25.02 1.14 -3.59
N ASP A 22 25.93 0.17 -3.45
CA ASP A 22 26.02 -0.68 -2.27
C ASP A 22 26.23 0.20 -1.03
N LYS A 23 25.14 0.54 -0.35
CA LYS A 23 25.16 0.98 1.04
C LYS A 23 24.25 0.06 1.83
N GLU A 24 24.86 -0.64 2.78
CA GLU A 24 24.15 -1.37 3.82
C GLU A 24 23.05 -0.48 4.40
N ILE A 25 21.81 -0.92 4.28
CA ILE A 25 20.66 -0.29 4.92
C ILE A 25 20.82 -0.56 6.40
N ASP A 26 21.13 0.47 7.16
CA ASP A 26 21.22 0.42 8.62
C ASP A 26 19.80 0.13 9.16
N GLU A 27 19.60 -1.08 9.62
CA GLU A 27 18.33 -1.69 10.05
C GLU A 27 17.93 -1.14 11.43
N LYS A 28 17.85 0.18 11.56
CA LYS A 28 17.35 0.87 12.75
C LYS A 28 16.20 1.81 12.43
N ALA A 29 15.08 1.23 11.96
CA ALA A 29 13.80 1.88 12.20
C ALA A 29 13.51 1.78 13.70
N PRO A 30 13.14 2.88 14.40
CA PRO A 30 12.75 2.82 15.79
C PRO A 30 11.48 1.98 15.91
N VAL A 31 11.61 0.75 16.37
CA VAL A 31 10.46 -0.05 16.82
C VAL A 31 9.94 0.62 18.07
N ALA A 32 9.09 1.60 17.91
CA ALA A 32 8.27 2.07 19.01
C ALA A 32 7.38 0.88 19.43
N ASN A 33 7.47 0.47 20.70
CA ASN A 33 6.56 -0.48 21.35
C ASN A 33 5.14 0.13 21.41
N LYS A 34 4.51 0.36 20.25
CA LYS A 34 3.09 0.69 20.16
C LYS A 34 2.32 -0.64 20.12
N SER A 35 1.38 -0.84 21.04
CA SER A 35 0.44 -1.96 20.95
C SER A 35 -0.26 -1.90 19.59
N SER A 36 -0.35 -3.04 18.93
CA SER A 36 -1.07 -3.14 17.64
C SER A 36 -2.51 -2.67 17.81
N ILE A 37 -3.08 -2.12 16.73
CA ILE A 37 -4.52 -1.83 16.69
C ILE A 37 -5.34 -3.12 16.87
N LEU A 38 -4.80 -4.26 16.46
CA LEU A 38 -5.44 -5.57 16.58
C LEU A 38 -5.76 -5.96 18.02
N ASP A 39 -5.00 -5.45 19.00
CA ASP A 39 -5.27 -5.64 20.44
C ASP A 39 -6.46 -4.82 20.94
N LYS A 40 -6.97 -3.88 20.12
CA LYS A 40 -7.99 -2.88 20.52
C LYS A 40 -9.30 -3.02 19.77
N ILE A 41 -9.36 -3.88 18.77
CA ILE A 41 -10.54 -4.11 17.94
C ILE A 41 -11.02 -5.55 18.04
N ASP A 42 -12.30 -5.77 17.75
CA ASP A 42 -12.82 -7.11 17.46
C ASP A 42 -12.54 -7.43 15.98
N SER A 43 -11.39 -8.05 15.71
CA SER A 43 -10.98 -8.40 14.34
C SER A 43 -11.91 -9.46 13.72
N ALA A 44 -12.59 -10.26 14.53
CA ALA A 44 -13.58 -11.26 14.07
C ALA A 44 -14.96 -10.65 13.75
N GLY A 45 -15.22 -9.41 14.20
CA GLY A 45 -16.42 -8.65 13.90
C GLY A 45 -16.34 -7.91 12.56
N SER A 46 -16.91 -6.72 12.54
CA SER A 46 -16.85 -5.79 11.40
C SER A 46 -16.47 -4.39 11.86
N GLY A 47 -15.86 -3.62 10.98
CA GLY A 47 -15.47 -2.25 11.31
C GLY A 47 -14.69 -1.57 10.20
N LYS A 48 -14.19 -0.38 10.55
CA LYS A 48 -13.34 0.41 9.68
C LYS A 48 -12.05 0.81 10.40
N LEU A 49 -10.95 0.79 9.66
CA LEU A 49 -9.66 1.29 10.12
C LEU A 49 -9.18 2.38 9.17
N LYS A 50 -8.47 3.35 9.73
CA LYS A 50 -7.63 4.27 8.98
C LYS A 50 -6.19 4.01 9.38
N CYS A 51 -5.36 3.71 8.40
CA CYS A 51 -3.96 3.40 8.59
C CYS A 51 -3.13 4.42 7.80
N SER A 52 -2.21 5.11 8.45
CA SER A 52 -1.38 6.12 7.80
C SER A 52 0.08 5.97 8.22
N ARG A 53 0.96 6.40 7.34
CA ARG A 53 2.37 6.55 7.64
C ARG A 53 2.74 8.00 7.40
N GLU A 54 3.46 8.60 8.36
CA GLU A 54 3.98 9.96 8.22
C GLU A 54 4.86 10.08 6.97
N ALA A 55 4.89 11.30 6.43
CA ALA A 55 5.68 11.59 5.26
C ALA A 55 7.12 11.12 5.42
N PHE A 56 7.57 10.36 4.47
CA PHE A 56 8.96 9.92 4.37
C PHE A 56 9.69 10.90 3.45
N ALA A 57 10.55 11.72 4.03
CA ALA A 57 11.33 12.69 3.28
C ALA A 57 12.67 12.09 2.85
N ASN A 58 12.95 12.08 1.56
CA ASN A 58 14.25 11.71 1.01
C ASN A 58 14.58 12.59 -0.20
N GLU A 59 15.71 13.31 -0.12
CA GLU A 59 16.28 14.08 -1.25
C GLU A 59 15.30 15.03 -1.94
N GLY A 60 14.39 15.68 -1.18
CA GLY A 60 13.41 16.62 -1.72
C GLY A 60 12.12 15.97 -2.25
N ILE A 61 11.91 14.70 -1.91
CA ILE A 61 10.68 13.96 -2.17
C ILE A 61 10.04 13.56 -0.85
N ASP A 62 8.80 13.93 -0.63
CA ASP A 62 7.98 13.49 0.49
C ASP A 62 6.94 12.50 0.00
N VAL A 63 6.71 11.43 0.77
CA VAL A 63 5.70 10.41 0.45
C VAL A 63 4.74 10.25 1.61
N GLU A 64 3.46 10.45 1.35
CA GLU A 64 2.37 10.25 2.28
C GLU A 64 1.57 9.01 1.89
N LEU A 65 1.33 8.12 2.84
CA LEU A 65 0.51 6.92 2.65
C LEU A 65 -0.68 6.94 3.59
N SER A 66 -1.86 6.71 3.05
CA SER A 66 -3.10 6.57 3.80
C SER A 66 -3.93 5.42 3.25
N ASN A 67 -4.42 4.57 4.15
CA ASN A 67 -5.29 3.45 3.80
C ASN A 67 -6.54 3.51 4.66
N GLU A 68 -7.70 3.38 4.02
CA GLU A 68 -8.98 3.14 4.70
C GLU A 68 -9.41 1.70 4.42
N ILE A 69 -9.72 0.97 5.48
CA ILE A 69 -10.03 -0.46 5.42
C ILE A 69 -11.43 -0.67 5.97
N GLU A 70 -12.29 -1.33 5.21
CA GLU A 70 -13.51 -1.95 5.72
C GLU A 70 -13.27 -3.44 5.87
N TYR A 71 -13.56 -3.99 7.06
CA TYR A 71 -13.37 -5.41 7.33
C TYR A 71 -14.62 -6.06 7.90
N GLU A 72 -14.74 -7.36 7.66
CA GLU A 72 -15.81 -8.21 8.18
C GLU A 72 -15.29 -9.63 8.41
N ASN A 73 -15.63 -10.22 9.58
CA ASN A 73 -15.26 -11.59 9.93
C ASN A 73 -13.75 -11.89 9.80
N GLY A 74 -12.90 -10.94 10.16
CA GLY A 74 -11.44 -11.09 10.10
C GLY A 74 -10.82 -10.88 8.72
N TYR A 75 -11.59 -10.44 7.72
CA TYR A 75 -11.11 -10.25 6.37
C TYR A 75 -11.36 -8.83 5.88
N ILE A 76 -10.44 -8.32 5.09
CA ILE A 76 -10.62 -7.03 4.40
C ILE A 76 -11.64 -7.22 3.27
N MET A 77 -12.66 -6.38 3.28
CA MET A 77 -13.70 -6.33 2.26
C MET A 77 -13.42 -5.24 1.24
N ILE A 78 -13.01 -4.06 1.72
CA ILE A 78 -12.64 -2.91 0.88
C ILE A 78 -11.35 -2.33 1.42
N LEU A 79 -10.41 -2.09 0.53
CA LEU A 79 -9.20 -1.31 0.78
C LEU A 79 -9.22 -0.07 -0.13
N HIS A 80 -9.14 1.11 0.45
CA HIS A 80 -8.89 2.35 -0.25
C HIS A 80 -7.50 2.85 0.13
N SER A 81 -6.59 2.88 -0.81
CA SER A 81 -5.19 3.26 -0.62
C SER A 81 -4.88 4.53 -1.39
N ILE A 82 -4.31 5.50 -0.71
CA ILE A 82 -3.82 6.75 -1.29
C ILE A 82 -2.32 6.82 -1.05
N ASP A 83 -1.57 6.91 -2.13
CA ASP A 83 -0.14 7.12 -2.15
C ASP A 83 0.13 8.47 -2.83
N LYS A 84 0.67 9.44 -2.09
CA LYS A 84 0.92 10.78 -2.57
C LYS A 84 2.39 11.13 -2.46
N VAL A 85 2.98 11.42 -3.60
CA VAL A 85 4.35 11.90 -3.74
C VAL A 85 4.33 13.41 -3.92
N ILE A 86 5.11 14.13 -3.12
CA ILE A 86 5.22 15.59 -3.13
C ILE A 86 6.68 15.95 -3.42
N SER A 87 6.90 16.85 -4.38
CA SER A 87 8.23 17.36 -4.73
C SER A 87 8.14 18.73 -5.43
N GLU A 88 9.15 19.55 -5.28
CA GLU A 88 9.34 20.75 -6.11
C GLU A 88 10.02 20.42 -7.46
N ASP A 89 10.59 19.23 -7.60
CA ASP A 89 11.22 18.75 -8.84
C ASP A 89 10.20 18.08 -9.77
N SER A 90 9.87 18.76 -10.87
CA SER A 90 8.90 18.26 -11.85
C SER A 90 9.35 16.96 -12.52
N ASP A 91 10.64 16.78 -12.76
CA ASP A 91 11.16 15.60 -13.46
C ASP A 91 10.99 14.36 -12.58
N SER A 92 11.19 14.50 -11.27
CA SER A 92 10.91 13.45 -10.30
C SER A 92 9.43 13.08 -10.29
N LEU A 93 8.55 14.08 -10.26
CA LEU A 93 7.11 13.83 -10.28
C LEU A 93 6.64 13.16 -11.58
N ASP A 94 7.23 13.51 -12.73
CA ASP A 94 6.90 12.88 -14.01
C ASP A 94 7.30 11.40 -14.01
N GLN A 95 8.45 11.05 -13.39
CA GLN A 95 8.88 9.65 -13.23
C GLN A 95 7.90 8.85 -12.37
N TYR A 96 7.40 9.42 -11.26
CA TYR A 96 6.42 8.77 -10.41
C TYR A 96 5.07 8.61 -11.13
N GLU A 97 4.63 9.62 -11.85
CA GLU A 97 3.39 9.55 -12.63
C GLU A 97 3.46 8.44 -13.69
N ASP A 98 4.57 8.36 -14.42
CA ASP A 98 4.79 7.31 -15.44
C ASP A 98 4.87 5.92 -14.80
N ALA A 99 5.51 5.79 -13.63
CA ALA A 99 5.57 4.53 -12.89
C ALA A 99 4.17 4.08 -12.45
N TYR A 100 3.36 4.97 -11.87
CA TYR A 100 1.99 4.65 -11.50
C TYR A 100 1.11 4.29 -12.71
N LYS A 101 1.22 5.03 -13.82
CA LYS A 101 0.52 4.71 -15.06
C LYS A 101 0.91 3.34 -15.63
N LYS A 102 2.18 2.98 -15.53
CA LYS A 102 2.67 1.67 -15.95
C LYS A 102 2.08 0.55 -15.08
N ILE A 103 2.05 0.75 -13.76
CA ILE A 103 1.43 -0.19 -12.83
C ILE A 103 -0.07 -0.32 -13.12
N ALA A 104 -0.78 0.80 -13.26
CA ALA A 104 -2.21 0.81 -13.51
C ALA A 104 -2.63 -0.02 -14.74
N LYS A 105 -1.79 -0.06 -15.79
CA LYS A 105 -2.05 -0.86 -16.99
C LYS A 105 -2.16 -2.36 -16.72
N ASN A 106 -1.45 -2.87 -15.70
CA ASN A 106 -1.51 -4.28 -15.35
C ASN A 106 -2.88 -4.70 -14.81
N TYR A 107 -3.65 -3.73 -14.30
CA TYR A 107 -4.97 -3.95 -13.71
C TYR A 107 -6.13 -3.55 -14.64
N GLU A 108 -5.84 -3.13 -15.86
CA GLU A 108 -6.88 -2.76 -16.82
C GLU A 108 -7.86 -3.91 -17.09
N GLY A 109 -9.15 -3.62 -16.92
CA GLY A 109 -10.22 -4.61 -17.12
C GLY A 109 -10.48 -5.52 -15.91
N LEU A 110 -9.71 -5.42 -14.83
CA LEU A 110 -10.01 -6.12 -13.60
C LEU A 110 -11.17 -5.40 -12.87
N LYS A 111 -12.33 -6.05 -12.81
CA LYS A 111 -13.49 -5.48 -12.12
C LYS A 111 -13.24 -5.38 -10.62
N TYR A 112 -13.77 -4.31 -10.00
CA TYR A 112 -13.64 -4.05 -8.57
C TYR A 112 -12.21 -3.69 -8.11
N TYR A 113 -11.39 -3.27 -9.05
CA TYR A 113 -10.09 -2.67 -8.86
C TYR A 113 -10.05 -1.35 -9.62
N ASP A 114 -10.17 -0.24 -8.90
CA ASP A 114 -10.25 1.09 -9.48
C ASP A 114 -8.95 1.85 -9.15
N ILE A 115 -8.30 2.39 -10.17
CA ILE A 115 -7.09 3.21 -10.05
C ILE A 115 -7.36 4.59 -10.65
N LYS A 116 -6.97 5.63 -9.92
CA LYS A 116 -6.97 7.00 -10.41
C LYS A 116 -5.65 7.67 -10.09
N ILE A 117 -4.98 8.15 -11.12
CA ILE A 117 -3.73 8.90 -10.99
C ILE A 117 -4.03 10.37 -11.25
N THR A 118 -3.61 11.24 -10.33
CA THR A 118 -3.80 12.69 -10.43
C THR A 118 -2.47 13.39 -10.30
N ARG A 119 -2.17 14.31 -11.23
CA ARG A 119 -0.98 15.15 -11.23
C ARG A 119 -1.38 16.59 -10.90
N ASP A 120 -0.77 17.15 -9.86
CA ASP A 120 -0.83 18.56 -9.51
C ASP A 120 0.53 19.23 -9.75
N SER A 121 0.64 20.52 -9.51
CA SER A 121 1.87 21.29 -9.73
C SER A 121 3.08 20.75 -8.95
N ASN A 122 2.86 20.25 -7.74
CA ASN A 122 3.88 19.75 -6.82
C ASN A 122 3.60 18.39 -6.24
N SER A 123 2.66 17.63 -6.79
CA SER A 123 2.38 16.28 -6.31
C SER A 123 1.82 15.36 -7.39
N VAL A 124 2.03 14.06 -7.17
CA VAL A 124 1.35 12.97 -7.88
C VAL A 124 0.64 12.10 -6.86
N THR A 125 -0.62 11.82 -7.10
CA THR A 125 -1.44 10.96 -6.24
C THR A 125 -1.87 9.73 -7.00
N ASN A 126 -1.63 8.56 -6.43
CA ASN A 126 -2.17 7.28 -6.84
C ASN A 126 -3.26 6.88 -5.86
N ASP A 127 -4.49 6.84 -6.32
CA ASP A 127 -5.70 6.57 -5.54
C ASP A 127 -6.28 5.24 -6.03
N VAL A 128 -6.28 4.23 -5.17
CA VAL A 128 -6.63 2.84 -5.50
C VAL A 128 -7.73 2.34 -4.59
N VAL A 129 -8.82 1.85 -5.18
CA VAL A 129 -9.90 1.20 -4.43
C VAL A 129 -10.03 -0.26 -4.89
N ILE A 130 -9.90 -1.19 -3.94
CA ILE A 130 -10.03 -2.63 -4.17
C ILE A 130 -11.19 -3.15 -3.35
N ASN A 131 -12.18 -3.76 -4.01
CA ASN A 131 -13.25 -4.46 -3.31
C ASN A 131 -12.93 -5.96 -3.28
N TYR A 132 -12.23 -6.41 -2.22
CA TYR A 132 -11.83 -7.80 -2.03
C TYR A 132 -13.02 -8.74 -1.81
N GLY A 133 -14.16 -8.21 -1.37
CA GLY A 133 -15.38 -9.00 -1.25
C GLY A 133 -16.02 -9.37 -2.59
N LYS A 134 -15.57 -8.77 -3.71
CA LYS A 134 -16.17 -8.95 -5.04
C LYS A 134 -15.18 -9.24 -6.14
N ILE A 135 -13.90 -8.91 -5.98
CA ILE A 135 -12.87 -9.08 -6.99
C ILE A 135 -12.64 -10.56 -7.30
N ASP A 136 -12.29 -10.84 -8.55
CA ASP A 136 -11.78 -12.16 -8.94
C ASP A 136 -10.31 -12.28 -8.49
N THR A 137 -10.12 -12.84 -7.30
CA THR A 137 -8.79 -12.97 -6.68
C THR A 137 -7.85 -13.88 -7.47
N LYS A 138 -8.36 -14.80 -8.29
CA LYS A 138 -7.50 -15.60 -9.18
C LYS A 138 -6.91 -14.74 -10.27
N LYS A 139 -7.73 -13.89 -10.89
CA LYS A 139 -7.23 -12.94 -11.89
C LYS A 139 -6.28 -11.91 -11.31
N LEU A 140 -6.52 -11.49 -10.06
CA LEU A 140 -5.59 -10.60 -9.36
C LEU A 140 -4.23 -11.27 -9.17
N LEU A 141 -4.19 -12.50 -8.70
CA LEU A 141 -2.94 -13.26 -8.49
C LEU A 141 -2.21 -13.65 -9.80
N ASP A 142 -2.90 -13.63 -10.95
CA ASP A 142 -2.28 -13.84 -12.26
C ASP A 142 -1.55 -12.58 -12.79
N ILE A 143 -1.74 -11.42 -12.15
CA ILE A 143 -1.05 -10.19 -12.51
C ILE A 143 0.41 -10.25 -12.04
N GLU A 144 1.35 -9.90 -12.91
CA GLU A 144 2.77 -9.86 -12.58
C GLU A 144 3.01 -8.95 -11.37
N GLY A 145 3.58 -9.51 -10.34
CA GLY A 145 3.86 -8.83 -9.11
C GLY A 145 2.82 -9.08 -7.99
N GLU A 146 1.72 -9.78 -8.23
CA GLU A 146 0.71 -10.14 -7.23
C GLU A 146 0.81 -11.60 -6.73
N GLU A 147 1.81 -12.35 -7.19
CA GLU A 147 1.96 -13.78 -6.90
C GLU A 147 2.16 -14.08 -5.41
N ASP A 148 2.75 -13.12 -4.68
CA ASP A 148 3.01 -13.20 -3.24
C ASP A 148 2.01 -12.39 -2.40
N ASN A 149 0.85 -12.06 -2.94
CA ASN A 149 -0.17 -11.31 -2.23
C ASN A 149 -0.64 -12.07 -0.96
N VAL A 150 -1.03 -11.32 0.08
CA VAL A 150 -1.57 -11.86 1.35
C VAL A 150 -2.95 -12.52 1.20
N ILE A 151 -3.35 -12.84 -0.02
CA ILE A 151 -4.60 -13.54 -0.33
C ILE A 151 -4.43 -15.04 -0.03
N VAL A 152 -5.20 -15.52 0.93
CA VAL A 152 -5.30 -16.94 1.27
C VAL A 152 -6.74 -17.37 1.08
N ASP A 153 -6.96 -18.45 0.34
CA ASP A 153 -8.30 -18.96 0.02
C ASP A 153 -9.25 -17.90 -0.55
N GLY A 154 -8.70 -17.00 -1.37
CA GLY A 154 -9.45 -15.93 -2.03
C GLY A 154 -9.82 -14.75 -1.13
N LYS A 155 -9.22 -14.63 0.05
CA LYS A 155 -9.49 -13.57 1.03
C LYS A 155 -8.21 -12.95 1.55
N VAL A 156 -8.27 -11.68 1.93
CA VAL A 156 -7.17 -10.96 2.60
C VAL A 156 -7.44 -10.93 4.09
N ALA A 157 -6.59 -11.61 4.88
CA ALA A 157 -6.72 -11.61 6.34
C ALA A 157 -6.32 -10.23 6.90
N LEU A 158 -7.22 -9.62 7.70
CA LEU A 158 -6.99 -8.32 8.33
C LEU A 158 -5.73 -8.32 9.18
N GLU A 159 -5.55 -9.34 10.03
CA GLU A 159 -4.39 -9.46 10.92
C GLU A 159 -3.07 -9.52 10.15
N THR A 160 -3.04 -10.25 9.04
CA THR A 160 -1.83 -10.37 8.20
C THR A 160 -1.50 -9.02 7.57
N TRP A 161 -2.49 -8.34 7.00
CA TRP A 161 -2.30 -7.05 6.35
C TRP A 161 -1.87 -5.96 7.35
N VAL A 162 -2.60 -5.81 8.46
CA VAL A 162 -2.30 -4.81 9.50
C VAL A 162 -0.94 -5.08 10.13
N GLY A 163 -0.67 -6.32 10.54
CA GLY A 163 0.60 -6.69 11.17
C GLY A 163 1.79 -6.45 10.24
N PHE A 164 1.57 -6.54 8.94
CA PHE A 164 2.58 -6.20 7.95
C PHE A 164 2.74 -4.68 7.81
N ALA A 165 1.65 -3.92 7.63
CA ALA A 165 1.69 -2.46 7.52
C ALA A 165 2.37 -1.81 8.73
N GLU A 166 2.07 -2.28 9.95
CA GLU A 166 2.69 -1.81 11.20
C GLU A 166 4.21 -2.05 11.25
N LYS A 167 4.72 -3.14 10.65
CA LYS A 167 6.18 -3.40 10.54
C LYS A 167 6.90 -2.36 9.70
N PHE A 168 6.20 -1.70 8.78
CA PHE A 168 6.74 -0.61 7.95
C PHE A 168 6.41 0.78 8.52
N GLY A 169 6.04 0.87 9.79
CA GLY A 169 5.82 2.12 10.48
C GLY A 169 4.45 2.76 10.23
N THR A 170 3.53 2.03 9.61
CA THR A 170 2.13 2.48 9.49
C THR A 170 1.45 2.42 10.85
N VAL A 171 0.65 3.43 11.17
CA VAL A 171 -0.15 3.50 12.39
C VAL A 171 -1.61 3.39 11.99
N CYS A 172 -2.32 2.43 12.59
CA CYS A 172 -3.74 2.22 12.35
C CYS A 172 -4.58 2.69 13.54
N GLU A 173 -5.75 3.23 13.25
CA GLU A 173 -6.75 3.65 14.22
C GLU A 173 -8.14 3.20 13.79
N LYS A 174 -9.03 2.96 14.76
CA LYS A 174 -10.42 2.65 14.49
C LYS A 174 -11.15 3.93 14.05
N VAL A 175 -11.94 3.81 12.99
CA VAL A 175 -12.87 4.86 12.56
C VAL A 175 -14.26 4.51 13.10
N GLU A 176 -14.91 5.50 13.74
CA GLU A 176 -16.28 5.35 14.27
C GLU A 176 -17.34 5.40 13.14
#